data_e582b278ccc50a3a1dfa241a4b689359
#
_entry.id   e582b278ccc50a3a1dfa241a4b689359
#
_cell.length_a   1.000
_cell.length_b   1.000
_cell.length_c   1.000
_cell.angle_alpha   90.00
_cell.angle_beta   90.00
_cell.angle_gamma   90.00
#
_symmetry.space_group_name_H-M   'P 1'
#
loop_
_entity.id
_entity.type
_entity.pdbx_description
1 polymer ?
#
loop_
_entity_poly.entity_id
_entity_poly.type
_entity_poly.pdbx_seq_one_letter_code
_entity_poly.pdbx_strand_id
1 'polypeptide(L)'
;AFRIKSEALPELLGFKQAMDARTVQVAVPEGPRCVVLPTYNGARRQANLMPLVALLLAREGVPVLIQGRHDFETRVSPFELLAALDLHPAVDAVEASAQLARRHIACIGVDKLLSGLDPLLALRLRMGVRASGHTMAKLVDPCRGRSVRVVAVTHPEYLERMDAFLRADGGRAMLMRGTEGEIYANPRRCPEMKVYVDGEARVAVPAEEGGAPPLAGLPDAPSVADNAALIRAMLAGEVPVPAPIRAQVAA
;
A
#
# COMPACT_ATOMS: atom_id res chain seq x y z
N ALA A 1 -0.01 26.64 1.49
CA ALA A 1 1.46 26.64 1.42
C ALA A 1 1.99 25.36 0.76
N PHE A 2 1.65 24.18 1.22
CA PHE A 2 2.21 22.90 0.73
C PHE A 2 1.98 22.60 -0.76
N ARG A 3 0.89 23.05 -1.35
CA ARG A 3 0.63 22.89 -2.79
C ARG A 3 1.54 23.76 -3.68
N ILE A 4 2.11 24.81 -3.13
CA ILE A 4 2.94 25.77 -3.88
C ILE A 4 4.41 25.40 -3.76
N LYS A 5 4.87 25.04 -2.54
CA LYS A 5 6.28 24.77 -2.28
C LYS A 5 6.69 23.32 -2.60
N SER A 6 5.83 22.35 -2.35
CA SER A 6 6.18 20.92 -2.26
C SER A 6 7.19 20.60 -1.12
N GLU A 7 7.27 19.35 -0.73
CA GLU A 7 8.22 18.89 0.27
C GLU A 7 9.61 18.71 -0.32
N ALA A 8 10.62 19.28 0.33
CA ALA A 8 12.02 19.03 0.00
C ALA A 8 12.50 17.72 0.64
N LEU A 9 13.54 17.11 0.08
CA LEU A 9 14.09 15.85 0.61
C LEU A 9 14.47 15.92 2.10
N PRO A 10 15.16 16.96 2.60
CA PRO A 10 15.45 17.06 4.04
C PRO A 10 14.21 17.14 4.92
N GLU A 11 13.13 17.77 4.43
CA GLU A 11 11.85 17.84 5.14
C GLU A 11 11.19 16.45 5.22
N LEU A 12 11.19 15.70 4.12
CA LEU A 12 10.66 14.32 4.11
C LEU A 12 11.45 13.41 5.06
N LEU A 13 12.77 13.50 5.07
CA LEU A 13 13.63 12.72 5.98
C LEU A 13 13.40 13.10 7.44
N GLY A 14 13.31 14.40 7.76
CA GLY A 14 13.01 14.86 9.11
C GLY A 14 11.62 14.42 9.60
N PHE A 15 10.59 14.49 8.75
CA PHE A 15 9.27 13.94 9.04
C PHE A 15 9.31 12.44 9.29
N LYS A 16 10.02 11.70 8.42
CA LYS A 16 10.15 10.23 8.57
C LYS A 16 10.80 9.88 9.89
N GLN A 17 11.89 10.53 10.26
CA GLN A 17 12.57 10.33 11.54
C GLN A 17 11.64 10.60 12.73
N ALA A 18 10.88 11.70 12.69
CA ALA A 18 9.92 12.04 13.74
C ALA A 18 8.77 11.04 13.86
N MET A 19 8.31 10.49 12.72
CA MET A 19 7.29 9.44 12.69
C MET A 19 7.83 8.12 13.23
N ASP A 20 9.02 7.71 12.81
CA ASP A 20 9.66 6.46 13.24
C ASP A 20 9.85 6.40 14.76
N ALA A 21 10.22 7.53 15.36
CA ALA A 21 10.38 7.64 16.81
C ALA A 21 9.07 7.44 17.60
N ARG A 22 7.92 7.57 16.93
CA ARG A 22 6.57 7.51 17.54
C ARG A 22 5.72 6.35 17.04
N THR A 23 6.14 5.68 15.96
CA THR A 23 5.38 4.57 15.38
C THR A 23 5.49 3.34 16.28
N VAL A 24 4.35 2.84 16.73
CA VAL A 24 4.26 1.57 17.45
C VAL A 24 4.70 0.45 16.52
N GLN A 25 5.60 -0.40 17.01
CA GLN A 25 6.16 -1.50 16.23
C GLN A 25 5.28 -2.75 16.33
N VAL A 26 5.15 -3.43 15.20
CA VAL A 26 4.48 -4.74 15.07
C VAL A 26 5.58 -5.80 14.93
N ALA A 27 5.55 -6.82 15.76
CA ALA A 27 6.51 -7.90 15.69
C ALA A 27 6.28 -8.75 14.43
N VAL A 28 7.35 -8.97 13.69
CA VAL A 28 7.35 -9.80 12.48
C VAL A 28 7.85 -11.20 12.85
N PRO A 29 7.16 -12.27 12.44
CA PRO A 29 7.62 -13.64 12.68
C PRO A 29 8.98 -13.89 12.02
N GLU A 30 9.70 -14.91 12.49
CA GLU A 30 10.95 -15.36 11.86
C GLU A 30 10.71 -15.78 10.40
N GLY A 31 11.73 -15.63 9.53
CA GLY A 31 11.64 -15.96 8.11
C GLY A 31 11.64 -14.73 7.20
N PRO A 32 10.77 -14.67 6.19
CA PRO A 32 10.72 -13.56 5.25
C PRO A 32 10.45 -12.20 5.90
N ARG A 33 10.89 -11.12 5.25
CA ARG A 33 10.54 -9.76 5.67
C ARG A 33 9.06 -9.49 5.48
N CYS A 34 8.49 -8.64 6.34
CA CYS A 34 7.11 -8.22 6.22
C CYS A 34 6.94 -7.19 5.10
N VAL A 35 6.04 -7.46 4.16
CA VAL A 35 5.63 -6.48 3.16
C VAL A 35 4.62 -5.52 3.79
N VAL A 36 4.96 -4.24 3.86
CA VAL A 36 4.08 -3.20 4.42
C VAL A 36 3.33 -2.50 3.29
N LEU A 37 2.01 -2.62 3.33
CA LEU A 37 1.09 -2.10 2.31
C LEU A 37 0.25 -0.95 2.89
N PRO A 38 0.61 0.33 2.61
CA PRO A 38 -0.18 1.48 3.05
C PRO A 38 -1.42 1.69 2.18
N THR A 39 -2.59 1.91 2.80
CA THR A 39 -3.84 2.19 2.11
C THR A 39 -4.54 3.43 2.67
N TYR A 40 -4.75 4.42 1.81
CA TYR A 40 -5.27 5.74 2.18
C TYR A 40 -6.21 6.36 1.13
N ASN A 41 -6.58 5.62 0.09
CA ASN A 41 -7.34 6.18 -1.02
C ASN A 41 -8.63 5.43 -1.31
N GLY A 42 -8.62 4.10 -1.30
CA GLY A 42 -9.68 3.30 -1.88
C GLY A 42 -9.77 3.45 -3.41
N ALA A 43 -10.48 2.56 -4.06
CA ALA A 43 -10.75 2.59 -5.50
C ALA A 43 -12.22 2.95 -5.78
N ARG A 44 -12.49 3.53 -6.96
CA ARG A 44 -13.87 3.86 -7.37
C ARG A 44 -14.17 3.53 -8.83
N ARG A 45 -13.15 3.50 -9.70
CA ARG A 45 -13.31 3.31 -11.15
C ARG A 45 -13.07 1.88 -11.60
N GLN A 46 -12.30 1.14 -10.83
CA GLN A 46 -12.00 -0.25 -11.12
C GLN A 46 -11.87 -1.04 -9.81
N ALA A 47 -11.88 -2.37 -9.93
CA ALA A 47 -11.73 -3.25 -8.78
C ALA A 47 -10.45 -2.93 -7.98
N ASN A 48 -10.56 -2.82 -6.66
CA ASN A 48 -9.42 -2.66 -5.79
C ASN A 48 -8.75 -4.01 -5.57
N LEU A 49 -7.62 -4.25 -6.22
CA LEU A 49 -6.88 -5.51 -6.15
C LEU A 49 -5.75 -5.50 -5.11
N MET A 50 -5.64 -4.46 -4.27
CA MET A 50 -4.64 -4.45 -3.20
C MET A 50 -4.80 -5.64 -2.23
N PRO A 51 -6.03 -6.01 -1.77
CA PRO A 51 -6.20 -7.19 -0.94
C PRO A 51 -5.80 -8.49 -1.64
N LEU A 52 -5.97 -8.58 -2.96
CA LEU A 52 -5.49 -9.74 -3.73
C LEU A 52 -3.96 -9.86 -3.67
N VAL A 53 -3.22 -8.75 -3.87
CA VAL A 53 -1.75 -8.74 -3.72
C VAL A 53 -1.34 -9.23 -2.34
N ALA A 54 -1.99 -8.72 -1.29
CA ALA A 54 -1.70 -9.12 0.09
C ALA A 54 -1.95 -10.62 0.34
N LEU A 55 -3.07 -11.13 -0.13
CA LEU A 55 -3.45 -12.54 0.04
C LEU A 55 -2.56 -13.49 -0.76
N LEU A 56 -2.13 -13.10 -1.96
CA LEU A 56 -1.20 -13.90 -2.76
C LEU A 56 0.16 -14.00 -2.07
N LEU A 57 0.71 -12.88 -1.56
CA LEU A 57 1.96 -12.89 -0.78
C LEU A 57 1.84 -13.74 0.49
N ALA A 58 0.73 -13.62 1.22
CA ALA A 58 0.50 -14.40 2.44
C ALA A 58 0.40 -15.90 2.15
N ARG A 59 -0.16 -16.32 1.00
CA ARG A 59 -0.19 -17.73 0.57
C ARG A 59 1.20 -18.31 0.31
N GLU A 60 2.15 -17.48 -0.11
CA GLU A 60 3.56 -17.85 -0.30
C GLU A 60 4.36 -17.80 1.01
N GLY A 61 3.70 -17.58 2.16
CA GLY A 61 4.33 -17.51 3.47
C GLY A 61 5.06 -16.19 3.76
N VAL A 62 4.84 -15.17 2.93
CA VAL A 62 5.39 -13.83 3.15
C VAL A 62 4.47 -13.04 4.08
N PRO A 63 4.96 -12.57 5.25
CA PRO A 63 4.15 -11.74 6.14
C PRO A 63 3.76 -10.43 5.46
N VAL A 64 2.48 -10.05 5.55
CA VAL A 64 1.95 -8.80 4.98
C VAL A 64 1.20 -8.01 6.03
N LEU A 65 1.61 -6.76 6.23
CA LEU A 65 0.90 -5.82 7.10
C LEU A 65 0.27 -4.72 6.26
N ILE A 66 -1.06 -4.68 6.23
CA ILE A 66 -1.83 -3.60 5.63
C ILE A 66 -2.08 -2.56 6.72
N GLN A 67 -1.68 -1.31 6.46
CA GLN A 67 -1.91 -0.22 7.39
C GLN A 67 -2.56 0.98 6.69
N GLY A 68 -3.42 1.70 7.37
CA GLY A 68 -4.02 2.84 6.71
C GLY A 68 -5.24 3.40 7.39
N ARG A 69 -6.01 4.13 6.58
CA ARG A 69 -7.23 4.78 6.98
C ARG A 69 -8.22 4.80 5.82
N HIS A 70 -9.49 4.69 6.14
CA HIS A 70 -10.56 4.96 5.18
C HIS A 70 -11.05 6.40 5.35
N ASP A 71 -10.86 7.22 4.32
CA ASP A 71 -11.20 8.65 4.34
C ASP A 71 -12.37 9.04 3.44
N PHE A 72 -12.92 8.13 2.62
CA PHE A 72 -13.84 8.50 1.54
C PHE A 72 -15.03 7.56 1.39
N GLU A 73 -16.21 8.06 1.71
CA GLU A 73 -17.50 7.36 1.59
C GLU A 73 -17.83 6.91 0.16
N THR A 74 -17.24 7.57 -0.87
CA THR A 74 -17.52 7.28 -2.29
C THR A 74 -16.54 6.29 -2.93
N ARG A 75 -15.68 5.64 -2.13
CA ARG A 75 -14.65 4.72 -2.64
C ARG A 75 -14.71 3.40 -1.90
N VAL A 76 -14.44 2.31 -2.62
CA VAL A 76 -14.29 0.99 -2.00
C VAL A 76 -13.05 1.00 -1.13
N SER A 77 -13.27 0.96 0.18
CA SER A 77 -12.23 0.91 1.19
C SER A 77 -11.57 -0.45 1.20
N PRO A 78 -10.23 -0.54 1.22
CA PRO A 78 -9.56 -1.80 1.46
C PRO A 78 -9.96 -2.46 2.78
N PHE A 79 -10.26 -1.70 3.83
CA PHE A 79 -10.69 -2.27 5.11
C PHE A 79 -12.07 -2.93 5.03
N GLU A 80 -13.03 -2.31 4.32
CA GLU A 80 -14.35 -2.93 4.07
C GLU A 80 -14.20 -4.19 3.21
N LEU A 81 -13.31 -4.14 2.22
CA LEU A 81 -13.04 -5.25 1.34
C LEU A 81 -12.36 -6.41 2.07
N LEU A 82 -11.39 -6.10 2.95
CA LEU A 82 -10.76 -7.09 3.81
C LEU A 82 -11.76 -7.71 4.79
N ALA A 83 -12.65 -6.91 5.38
CA ALA A 83 -13.71 -7.42 6.23
C ALA A 83 -14.67 -8.35 5.46
N ALA A 84 -15.03 -8.02 4.21
CA ALA A 84 -15.81 -8.89 3.33
C ALA A 84 -15.06 -10.17 2.93
N LEU A 85 -13.73 -10.22 3.13
CA LEU A 85 -12.86 -11.39 2.94
C LEU A 85 -12.47 -12.06 4.27
N ASP A 86 -13.22 -11.81 5.35
CA ASP A 86 -13.01 -12.35 6.71
C ASP A 86 -11.65 -11.95 7.34
N LEU A 87 -11.13 -10.79 6.95
CA LEU A 87 -9.89 -10.19 7.45
C LEU A 87 -10.22 -8.88 8.18
N HIS A 88 -10.44 -8.97 9.50
CA HIS A 88 -10.78 -7.82 10.33
C HIS A 88 -9.54 -7.09 10.85
N PRO A 89 -9.59 -5.74 10.95
CA PRO A 89 -8.48 -4.97 11.50
C PRO A 89 -8.15 -5.37 12.94
N ALA A 90 -6.86 -5.47 13.22
CA ALA A 90 -6.34 -5.66 14.55
C ALA A 90 -6.65 -4.44 15.43
N VAL A 91 -7.00 -4.67 16.69
CA VAL A 91 -7.32 -3.59 17.64
C VAL A 91 -6.07 -2.86 18.14
N ASP A 92 -4.91 -3.55 18.08
CA ASP A 92 -3.60 -3.00 18.44
C ASP A 92 -2.45 -3.75 17.74
N ALA A 93 -1.22 -3.33 18.02
CA ALA A 93 -0.02 -3.92 17.44
C ALA A 93 0.26 -5.35 17.95
N VAL A 94 -0.21 -5.71 19.14
CA VAL A 94 -0.04 -7.06 19.70
C VAL A 94 -0.91 -8.04 18.93
N GLU A 95 -2.17 -7.68 18.68
CA GLU A 95 -3.06 -8.51 17.88
C GLU A 95 -2.58 -8.58 16.42
N ALA A 96 -2.11 -7.47 15.83
CA ALA A 96 -1.52 -7.47 14.49
C ALA A 96 -0.33 -8.44 14.40
N SER A 97 0.55 -8.45 15.40
CA SER A 97 1.67 -9.39 15.48
C SER A 97 1.19 -10.85 15.57
N ALA A 98 0.17 -11.11 16.37
CA ALA A 98 -0.42 -12.45 16.48
C ALA A 98 -1.11 -12.90 15.18
N GLN A 99 -1.76 -11.96 14.44
CA GLN A 99 -2.33 -12.24 13.13
C GLN A 99 -1.25 -12.57 12.10
N LEU A 100 -0.13 -11.81 12.06
CA LEU A 100 1.01 -12.11 11.18
C LEU A 100 1.61 -13.49 11.46
N ALA A 101 1.79 -13.84 12.72
CA ALA A 101 2.35 -15.14 13.12
C ALA A 101 1.45 -16.32 12.73
N ARG A 102 0.11 -16.16 12.79
CA ARG A 102 -0.84 -17.24 12.53
C ARG A 102 -1.19 -17.45 11.06
N ARG A 103 -1.29 -16.37 10.28
CA ARG A 103 -1.85 -16.41 8.92
C ARG A 103 -1.08 -15.56 7.90
N HIS A 104 0.08 -15.06 8.27
CA HIS A 104 0.96 -14.21 7.43
C HIS A 104 0.29 -12.94 6.90
N ILE A 105 -0.86 -12.54 7.41
CA ILE A 105 -1.53 -11.31 7.02
C ILE A 105 -2.20 -10.66 8.23
N ALA A 106 -2.03 -9.33 8.33
CA ALA A 106 -2.73 -8.50 9.30
C ALA A 106 -3.12 -7.18 8.66
N CYS A 107 -4.18 -6.55 9.18
CA CYS A 107 -4.50 -5.17 8.84
C CYS A 107 -4.74 -4.37 10.13
N ILE A 108 -4.34 -3.09 10.15
CA ILE A 108 -4.41 -2.24 11.33
C ILE A 108 -4.60 -0.77 10.94
N GLY A 109 -5.41 -0.05 11.72
CA GLY A 109 -5.60 1.38 11.55
C GLY A 109 -4.35 2.19 11.90
N VAL A 110 -4.07 3.25 11.15
CA VAL A 110 -2.94 4.15 11.42
C VAL A 110 -3.06 4.86 12.77
N ASP A 111 -4.28 5.04 13.29
CA ASP A 111 -4.57 5.58 14.62
C ASP A 111 -3.96 4.73 15.75
N LYS A 112 -3.84 3.41 15.54
CA LYS A 112 -3.22 2.46 16.47
C LYS A 112 -1.69 2.42 16.37
N LEU A 113 -1.16 2.79 15.20
CA LEU A 113 0.28 2.78 14.92
C LEU A 113 0.95 4.13 15.20
N LEU A 114 0.29 5.22 14.85
CA LEU A 114 0.80 6.58 14.95
C LEU A 114 -0.36 7.55 15.18
N SER A 115 -0.82 7.64 16.42
CA SER A 115 -2.02 8.37 16.83
C SER A 115 -2.04 9.84 16.41
N GLY A 116 -0.89 10.50 16.37
CA GLY A 116 -0.79 11.91 15.93
C GLY A 116 -0.98 12.11 14.41
N LEU A 117 -0.83 11.08 13.60
CA LEU A 117 -1.00 11.19 12.15
C LEU A 117 -2.48 11.14 11.74
N ASP A 118 -3.29 10.35 12.39
CA ASP A 118 -4.71 10.20 12.04
C ASP A 118 -5.50 11.51 12.06
N PRO A 119 -5.42 12.36 13.11
CA PRO A 119 -6.05 13.68 13.11
C PRO A 119 -5.55 14.61 12.00
N LEU A 120 -4.25 14.52 11.64
CA LEU A 120 -3.69 15.32 10.52
C LEU A 120 -4.29 14.90 9.17
N LEU A 121 -4.51 13.61 8.97
CA LEU A 121 -5.17 13.10 7.76
C LEU A 121 -6.65 13.52 7.71
N ALA A 122 -7.34 13.51 8.85
CA ALA A 122 -8.73 13.94 8.99
C ALA A 122 -8.96 15.41 8.58
N LEU A 123 -7.96 16.28 8.69
CA LEU A 123 -8.07 17.67 8.26
C LEU A 123 -8.45 17.82 6.79
N ARG A 124 -8.21 16.81 5.96
CA ARG A 124 -8.60 16.82 4.56
C ARG A 124 -10.10 17.03 4.38
N LEU A 125 -10.94 16.46 5.23
CA LEU A 125 -12.41 16.61 5.15
C LEU A 125 -12.82 18.09 5.33
N ARG A 126 -12.05 18.85 6.13
CA ARG A 126 -12.29 20.28 6.38
C ARG A 126 -11.63 21.18 5.33
N MET A 127 -10.45 20.79 4.83
CA MET A 127 -9.64 21.60 3.92
C MET A 127 -9.91 21.34 2.45
N GLY A 128 -10.57 20.24 2.10
CA GLY A 128 -10.82 19.81 0.71
C GLY A 128 -9.54 19.42 -0.07
N VAL A 129 -8.35 19.45 0.56
CA VAL A 129 -7.06 19.20 -0.10
C VAL A 129 -6.20 18.23 0.70
N ARG A 130 -5.37 17.48 0.02
CA ARG A 130 -4.34 16.65 0.64
C ARG A 130 -3.17 17.53 1.08
N ALA A 131 -2.65 17.27 2.29
CA ALA A 131 -1.46 17.87 2.85
C ALA A 131 -0.29 16.87 2.86
N SER A 132 0.90 17.32 3.27
CA SER A 132 2.11 16.49 3.37
C SER A 132 1.91 15.24 4.24
N GLY A 133 1.01 15.28 5.23
CA GLY A 133 0.63 14.10 6.00
C GLY A 133 0.18 12.91 5.15
N HIS A 134 -0.48 13.15 4.00
CA HIS A 134 -0.88 12.07 3.08
C HIS A 134 0.28 11.47 2.29
N THR A 135 1.33 12.24 2.02
CA THR A 135 2.59 11.71 1.47
C THR A 135 3.29 10.87 2.52
N MET A 136 3.41 11.40 3.73
CA MET A 136 4.11 10.76 4.83
C MET A 136 3.41 9.49 5.34
N ALA A 137 2.08 9.45 5.32
CA ALA A 137 1.31 8.27 5.73
C ALA A 137 1.71 7.00 4.96
N LYS A 138 2.11 7.14 3.69
CA LYS A 138 2.59 6.04 2.86
C LYS A 138 3.98 5.52 3.27
N LEU A 139 4.68 6.27 4.10
CA LEU A 139 6.03 5.96 4.57
C LEU A 139 6.07 5.43 6.01
N VAL A 140 4.91 5.29 6.66
CA VAL A 140 4.82 4.68 7.99
C VAL A 140 5.31 3.25 7.94
N ASP A 141 6.29 2.92 8.76
CA ASP A 141 6.91 1.59 8.82
C ASP A 141 6.83 0.98 10.23
N PRO A 142 5.76 0.25 10.53
CA PRO A 142 5.59 -0.40 11.83
C PRO A 142 6.37 -1.72 11.96
N CYS A 143 7.05 -2.17 10.91
CA CYS A 143 7.89 -3.38 10.90
C CYS A 143 9.36 -3.04 10.65
N ARG A 144 9.81 -1.87 11.14
CA ARG A 144 11.15 -1.33 10.86
C ARG A 144 12.27 -2.34 11.18
N GLY A 145 13.23 -2.42 10.26
CA GLY A 145 14.32 -3.39 10.33
C GLY A 145 13.97 -4.75 9.69
N ARG A 146 12.69 -5.11 9.65
CA ARG A 146 12.18 -6.36 9.07
C ARG A 146 11.15 -6.16 7.97
N SER A 147 11.01 -4.95 7.44
CA SER A 147 10.03 -4.58 6.41
C SER A 147 10.59 -4.59 4.98
N VAL A 148 9.67 -4.72 4.01
CA VAL A 148 9.76 -4.21 2.65
C VAL A 148 8.59 -3.24 2.47
N ARG A 149 8.89 -1.96 2.31
CA ARG A 149 7.86 -0.92 2.17
C ARG A 149 7.41 -0.83 0.71
N VAL A 150 6.13 -0.97 0.44
CA VAL A 150 5.60 -0.68 -0.90
C VAL A 150 5.10 0.76 -0.96
N VAL A 151 5.70 1.57 -1.81
CA VAL A 151 5.38 2.97 -2.00
C VAL A 151 4.77 3.17 -3.38
N ALA A 152 3.55 3.70 -3.42
CA ALA A 152 2.88 4.00 -4.68
C ALA A 152 2.49 5.46 -4.76
N VAL A 153 2.72 6.06 -5.92
CA VAL A 153 2.34 7.43 -6.24
C VAL A 153 1.58 7.48 -7.57
N THR A 154 0.88 8.55 -7.83
CA THR A 154 0.06 8.71 -9.05
C THR A 154 0.68 9.66 -10.06
N HIS A 155 1.40 10.68 -9.60
CA HIS A 155 1.97 11.72 -10.45
C HIS A 155 3.47 11.50 -10.68
N PRO A 156 3.98 11.67 -11.91
CA PRO A 156 5.39 11.44 -12.25
C PRO A 156 6.37 12.20 -11.36
N GLU A 157 6.11 13.46 -11.05
CA GLU A 157 6.93 14.30 -10.17
C GLU A 157 7.12 13.73 -8.76
N TYR A 158 6.14 12.98 -8.26
CA TYR A 158 6.26 12.28 -6.99
C TYR A 158 7.06 10.98 -7.08
N LEU A 159 7.16 10.36 -8.27
CA LEU A 159 8.05 9.21 -8.46
C LEU A 159 9.52 9.62 -8.26
N GLU A 160 9.94 10.73 -8.86
CA GLU A 160 11.31 11.25 -8.71
C GLU A 160 11.64 11.60 -7.25
N ARG A 161 10.70 12.24 -6.54
CA ARG A 161 10.87 12.56 -5.12
C ARG A 161 10.97 11.33 -4.24
N MET A 162 10.12 10.34 -4.49
CA MET A 162 10.15 9.09 -3.72
C MET A 162 11.38 8.25 -4.07
N ASP A 163 11.87 8.28 -5.32
CA ASP A 163 13.14 7.68 -5.70
C ASP A 163 14.29 8.29 -4.88
N ALA A 164 14.41 9.62 -4.88
CA ALA A 164 15.42 10.32 -4.09
C ALA A 164 15.28 10.06 -2.59
N PHE A 165 14.04 10.04 -2.07
CA PHE A 165 13.77 9.74 -0.67
C PHE A 165 14.20 8.31 -0.29
N LEU A 166 13.80 7.29 -1.07
CA LEU A 166 14.10 5.89 -0.76
C LEU A 166 15.59 5.58 -0.85
N ARG A 167 16.32 6.26 -1.75
CA ARG A 167 17.80 6.18 -1.79
C ARG A 167 18.44 6.75 -0.53
N ALA A 168 17.94 7.86 -0.02
CA ALA A 168 18.48 8.53 1.16
C ALA A 168 18.06 7.88 2.48
N ASP A 169 16.82 7.37 2.57
CA ASP A 169 16.26 6.76 3.79
C ASP A 169 16.78 5.32 4.00
N GLY A 170 17.18 4.65 2.92
CA GLY A 170 17.71 3.28 2.97
C GLY A 170 16.65 2.21 3.26
N GLY A 171 17.10 1.05 3.73
CA GLY A 171 16.25 -0.09 3.97
C GLY A 171 15.77 -0.78 2.69
N ARG A 172 14.63 -1.47 2.76
CA ARG A 172 14.06 -2.18 1.62
C ARG A 172 12.71 -1.60 1.22
N ALA A 173 12.53 -1.37 -0.07
CA ALA A 173 11.29 -0.83 -0.59
C ALA A 173 11.04 -1.24 -2.04
N MET A 174 9.77 -1.11 -2.47
CA MET A 174 9.35 -1.10 -3.86
C MET A 174 8.67 0.23 -4.14
N LEU A 175 9.02 0.87 -5.25
CA LEU A 175 8.37 2.09 -5.74
C LEU A 175 7.72 1.82 -7.09
N MET A 176 6.45 2.23 -7.23
CA MET A 176 5.73 2.13 -8.49
C MET A 176 4.66 3.20 -8.64
N ARG A 177 4.12 3.32 -9.85
CA ARG A 177 2.87 4.06 -10.07
C ARG A 177 1.69 3.18 -9.67
N GLY A 178 0.98 3.58 -8.61
CA GLY A 178 -0.17 2.85 -8.11
C GLY A 178 -1.46 3.10 -8.90
N THR A 179 -2.45 2.27 -8.69
CA THR A 179 -3.77 2.36 -9.30
C THR A 179 -4.72 3.16 -8.41
N GLU A 180 -5.24 4.25 -8.90
CA GLU A 180 -6.09 5.20 -8.15
C GLU A 180 -5.49 5.69 -6.81
N GLY A 181 -4.17 5.55 -6.65
CA GLY A 181 -3.43 5.89 -5.44
C GLY A 181 -3.28 4.75 -4.43
N GLU A 182 -3.84 3.59 -4.72
CA GLU A 182 -3.61 2.34 -3.99
C GLU A 182 -2.36 1.61 -4.51
N ILE A 183 -1.84 0.71 -3.71
CA ILE A 183 -0.53 0.07 -3.92
C ILE A 183 -0.62 -1.26 -4.70
N TYR A 184 -1.42 -1.29 -5.73
CA TYR A 184 -1.42 -2.41 -6.67
C TYR A 184 -1.13 -1.93 -8.08
N ALA A 185 -0.45 -2.76 -8.85
CA ALA A 185 -0.14 -2.51 -10.26
C ALA A 185 -1.42 -2.37 -11.08
N ASN A 186 -1.41 -1.45 -12.05
CA ASN A 186 -2.58 -1.33 -12.92
C ASN A 186 -2.78 -2.64 -13.69
N PRO A 187 -3.90 -3.34 -13.50
CA PRO A 187 -4.15 -4.64 -14.11
C PRO A 187 -4.21 -4.59 -15.65
N ARG A 188 -4.45 -3.40 -16.22
CA ARG A 188 -4.59 -3.17 -17.66
C ARG A 188 -3.27 -2.81 -18.36
N ARG A 189 -2.24 -2.39 -17.60
CA ARG A 189 -0.90 -2.04 -18.12
C ARG A 189 0.09 -1.99 -16.96
N CYS A 190 1.11 -2.84 -17.00
CA CYS A 190 2.10 -2.93 -15.95
C CYS A 190 2.89 -1.62 -15.80
N PRO A 191 2.94 -1.01 -14.60
CA PRO A 191 3.85 0.10 -14.35
C PRO A 191 5.28 -0.41 -14.16
N GLU A 192 6.28 0.47 -14.35
CA GLU A 192 7.62 0.18 -13.86
C GLU A 192 7.59 -0.04 -12.33
N MET A 193 8.30 -1.07 -11.88
CA MET A 193 8.49 -1.34 -10.46
C MET A 193 9.99 -1.32 -10.16
N LYS A 194 10.42 -0.36 -9.34
CA LYS A 194 11.79 -0.27 -8.83
C LYS A 194 11.86 -0.85 -7.44
N VAL A 195 12.86 -1.66 -7.17
CA VAL A 195 13.17 -2.17 -5.84
C VAL A 195 14.44 -1.52 -5.31
N TYR A 196 14.46 -1.28 -4.01
CA TYR A 196 15.52 -0.58 -3.28
C TYR A 196 16.04 -1.50 -2.19
N VAL A 197 17.35 -1.54 -2.06
CA VAL A 197 18.07 -2.21 -0.96
C VAL A 197 19.16 -1.26 -0.50
N ASP A 198 19.00 -0.71 0.71
CA ASP A 198 19.96 0.18 1.36
C ASP A 198 20.45 1.33 0.48
N GLY A 199 19.50 1.98 -0.23
CA GLY A 199 19.76 3.12 -1.11
C GLY A 199 20.05 2.77 -2.57
N GLU A 200 20.41 1.53 -2.86
CA GLU A 200 20.62 1.06 -4.22
C GLU A 200 19.30 0.66 -4.87
N ALA A 201 19.06 1.12 -6.10
CA ALA A 201 17.84 0.88 -6.83
C ALA A 201 18.07 0.10 -8.12
N ARG A 202 17.17 -0.85 -8.40
CA ARG A 202 17.10 -1.54 -9.69
C ARG A 202 15.66 -1.63 -10.18
N VAL A 203 15.47 -1.69 -11.48
CA VAL A 203 14.18 -2.03 -12.09
C VAL A 203 13.97 -3.53 -11.95
N ALA A 204 12.96 -3.93 -11.21
CA ALA A 204 12.55 -5.33 -11.04
C ALA A 204 11.56 -5.74 -12.14
N VAL A 205 10.64 -4.83 -12.50
CA VAL A 205 9.66 -5.04 -13.57
C VAL A 205 9.69 -3.79 -14.47
N PRO A 206 9.96 -3.93 -15.76
CA PRO A 206 9.89 -2.81 -16.69
C PRO A 206 8.44 -2.38 -16.93
N ALA A 207 8.23 -1.11 -17.31
CA ALA A 207 6.93 -0.62 -17.71
C ALA A 207 6.49 -1.26 -19.04
N GLU A 208 5.20 -1.60 -19.12
CA GLU A 208 4.57 -1.91 -20.42
C GLU A 208 4.28 -0.60 -21.16
N GLU A 209 4.57 -0.58 -22.44
CA GLU A 209 4.25 0.51 -23.36
C GLU A 209 2.83 0.38 -23.93
N GLY A 210 2.28 1.47 -24.48
CA GLY A 210 1.00 1.48 -25.16
C GLY A 210 -0.20 1.87 -24.28
N GLY A 211 -1.40 1.48 -24.74
CA GLY A 211 -2.67 1.80 -24.07
C GLY A 211 -2.96 0.87 -22.88
N ALA A 212 -4.06 1.17 -22.18
CA ALA A 212 -4.57 0.34 -21.10
C ALA A 212 -6.03 -0.06 -21.39
N PRO A 213 -6.28 -0.96 -22.36
CA PRO A 213 -7.63 -1.34 -22.74
C PRO A 213 -8.35 -2.03 -21.58
N PRO A 214 -9.69 -2.04 -21.58
CA PRO A 214 -10.45 -2.82 -20.63
C PRO A 214 -10.04 -4.31 -20.67
N LEU A 215 -10.01 -4.95 -19.51
CA LEU A 215 -9.77 -6.38 -19.38
C LEU A 215 -11.10 -7.10 -19.17
N ALA A 216 -11.33 -8.15 -19.93
CA ALA A 216 -12.48 -9.03 -19.71
C ALA A 216 -12.44 -9.61 -18.29
N GLY A 217 -13.60 -9.61 -17.61
CA GLY A 217 -13.71 -10.12 -16.25
C GLY A 217 -13.30 -9.12 -15.14
N LEU A 218 -12.83 -7.91 -15.50
CA LEU A 218 -12.59 -6.83 -14.52
C LEU A 218 -13.73 -5.80 -14.61
N PRO A 219 -14.66 -5.79 -13.63
CA PRO A 219 -15.76 -4.84 -13.62
C PRO A 219 -15.27 -3.41 -13.38
N ASP A 220 -15.96 -2.45 -13.99
CA ASP A 220 -15.80 -1.04 -13.66
C ASP A 220 -16.62 -0.72 -12.40
N ALA A 221 -16.03 0.03 -11.48
CA ALA A 221 -16.66 0.52 -10.24
C ALA A 221 -17.48 -0.54 -9.46
N PRO A 222 -16.93 -1.73 -9.16
CA PRO A 222 -17.68 -2.77 -8.47
C PRO A 222 -18.03 -2.35 -7.03
N SER A 223 -19.13 -2.88 -6.52
CA SER A 223 -19.44 -2.80 -5.08
C SER A 223 -18.40 -3.56 -4.25
N VAL A 224 -18.42 -3.37 -2.93
CA VAL A 224 -17.55 -4.14 -2.01
C VAL A 224 -17.80 -5.65 -2.19
N ALA A 225 -19.06 -6.06 -2.29
CA ALA A 225 -19.44 -7.48 -2.44
C ALA A 225 -18.92 -8.07 -3.76
N ASP A 226 -19.14 -7.36 -4.90
CA ASP A 226 -18.67 -7.82 -6.22
C ASP A 226 -17.15 -7.87 -6.30
N ASN A 227 -16.49 -6.89 -5.70
CA ASN A 227 -15.02 -6.86 -5.66
C ASN A 227 -14.45 -8.00 -4.79
N ALA A 228 -15.08 -8.30 -3.64
CA ALA A 228 -14.69 -9.43 -2.81
C ALA A 228 -14.94 -10.78 -3.52
N ALA A 229 -16.07 -10.92 -4.21
CA ALA A 229 -16.37 -12.10 -5.02
C ALA A 229 -15.34 -12.31 -6.13
N LEU A 230 -14.96 -11.23 -6.84
CA LEU A 230 -13.90 -11.27 -7.86
C LEU A 230 -12.56 -11.75 -7.27
N ILE A 231 -12.16 -11.20 -6.10
CA ILE A 231 -10.92 -11.60 -5.44
C ILE A 231 -10.97 -13.08 -5.05
N ARG A 232 -12.09 -13.58 -4.51
CA ARG A 232 -12.26 -15.00 -4.19
C ARG A 232 -12.13 -15.89 -5.43
N ALA A 233 -12.78 -15.51 -6.54
CA ALA A 233 -12.70 -16.24 -7.80
C ALA A 233 -11.26 -16.27 -8.36
N MET A 234 -10.51 -15.17 -8.25
CA MET A 234 -9.09 -15.15 -8.64
C MET A 234 -8.24 -16.04 -7.73
N LEU A 235 -8.50 -16.04 -6.43
CA LEU A 235 -7.78 -16.89 -5.47
C LEU A 235 -8.12 -18.38 -5.65
N ALA A 236 -9.33 -18.71 -6.13
CA ALA A 236 -9.75 -20.06 -6.47
C ALA A 236 -9.25 -20.53 -7.85
N GLY A 237 -8.71 -19.61 -8.66
CA GLY A 237 -8.26 -19.91 -10.03
C GLY A 237 -9.39 -19.95 -11.07
N GLU A 238 -10.60 -19.54 -10.70
CA GLU A 238 -11.77 -19.47 -11.59
C GLU A 238 -11.68 -18.26 -12.54
N VAL A 239 -11.05 -17.18 -12.06
CA VAL A 239 -10.74 -15.99 -12.86
C VAL A 239 -9.23 -15.80 -12.86
N PRO A 240 -8.59 -15.56 -14.00
CA PRO A 240 -7.14 -15.39 -14.06
C PRO A 240 -6.70 -14.10 -13.33
N VAL A 241 -5.67 -14.23 -12.51
CA VAL A 241 -5.02 -13.05 -11.90
C VAL A 241 -4.31 -12.25 -13.01
N PRO A 242 -4.53 -10.92 -13.11
CA PRO A 242 -3.87 -10.10 -14.13
C PRO A 242 -2.34 -10.19 -14.07
N ALA A 243 -1.69 -10.23 -15.24
CA ALA A 243 -0.24 -10.36 -15.34
C ALA A 243 0.54 -9.29 -14.53
N PRO A 244 0.15 -7.99 -14.55
CA PRO A 244 0.80 -6.97 -13.72
C PRO A 244 0.74 -7.26 -12.20
N ILE A 245 -0.36 -7.83 -11.71
CA ILE A 245 -0.50 -8.22 -10.31
C ILE A 245 0.44 -9.39 -9.99
N ARG A 246 0.52 -10.41 -10.87
CA ARG A 246 1.47 -11.51 -10.68
C ARG A 246 2.91 -11.03 -10.70
N ALA A 247 3.25 -10.10 -11.62
CA ALA A 247 4.57 -9.51 -11.70
C ALA A 247 4.93 -8.72 -10.40
N GLN A 248 3.97 -7.99 -9.83
CA GLN A 248 4.15 -7.28 -8.56
C GLN A 248 4.41 -8.23 -7.40
N VAL A 249 3.70 -9.36 -7.33
CA VAL A 249 3.87 -10.36 -6.26
C VAL A 249 5.22 -11.07 -6.37
N ALA A 250 5.73 -11.27 -7.59
CA ALA A 250 6.99 -11.96 -7.86
C ALA A 250 8.24 -11.07 -7.69
N ALA A 251 8.09 -9.73 -7.68
CA ALA A 251 9.19 -8.76 -7.66
C ALA A 251 9.74 -8.49 -6.26
#